data_6a8afd5b15ac665fa5ba023e32634826
#
_entry.id   6a8afd5b15ac665fa5ba023e32634826
#
_cell.length_a   1.000
_cell.length_b   1.000
_cell.length_c   1.000
_cell.angle_alpha   90.00
_cell.angle_beta   90.00
_cell.angle_gamma   90.00
#
_symmetry.space_group_name_H-M   'P 1'
#
loop_
_entity.id
_entity.type
_entity.pdbx_description
1 polymer ?
#
loop_
_entity_poly.entity_id
_entity_poly.type
_entity_poly.pdbx_seq_one_letter_code
_entity_poly.pdbx_strand_id
1 'polypeptide(L)'
;NMKILIVGGGNMGRTYAESFISNHSVARRDLFILEKAEDKRPYFLSLGFECVESSPGPFISDMNLVIFAVKPQDTQDLFQKISPYMKADQLVLSIMAGVRIETLQNALPTTKIIRAMPNLPAQVGMGMTGFTADASVSRSELFSVQNLLNTTGKSLYFDDESLLDGVTAISGSGPAYVYYFMQSMIDSASQMGFSPTEAETLVEQTFLGAIHLLSNNNFTCREWIGKVSSRGGTTEAAIQSFESGHVGDHIRAG
;
A
#
# COMPACT_ATOMS: atom_id res chain seq x y z
N ASN A 1 -2.11 7.84 24.53
CA ASN A 1 -2.16 8.45 23.19
C ASN A 1 -0.81 8.28 22.52
N MET A 2 -0.79 7.63 21.36
CA MET A 2 0.43 7.37 20.59
C MET A 2 0.82 8.62 19.80
N LYS A 3 2.09 9.03 19.91
CA LYS A 3 2.68 10.07 19.05
C LYS A 3 3.36 9.40 17.87
N ILE A 4 3.03 9.84 16.67
CA ILE A 4 3.47 9.25 15.42
C ILE A 4 4.23 10.28 14.59
N LEU A 5 5.39 9.88 14.08
CA LEU A 5 6.13 10.64 13.07
C LEU A 5 6.06 9.90 11.74
N ILE A 6 5.67 10.60 10.69
CA ILE A 6 5.79 10.11 9.32
C ILE A 6 6.96 10.83 8.67
N VAL A 7 7.97 10.04 8.27
CA VAL A 7 9.15 10.53 7.58
C VAL A 7 8.94 10.36 6.09
N GLY A 8 8.78 11.48 5.38
CA GLY A 8 8.47 11.50 3.96
C GLY A 8 7.04 11.95 3.69
N GLY A 9 6.90 13.11 3.08
CA GLY A 9 5.62 13.72 2.72
C GLY A 9 5.18 13.46 1.28
N GLY A 10 5.65 12.39 0.65
CA GLY A 10 5.20 11.96 -0.66
C GLY A 10 3.79 11.35 -0.63
N ASN A 11 3.35 10.76 -1.76
CA ASN A 11 1.98 10.26 -1.90
C ASN A 11 1.59 9.29 -0.79
N MET A 12 2.43 8.31 -0.48
CA MET A 12 2.07 7.28 0.51
C MET A 12 2.13 7.83 1.94
N GLY A 13 3.13 8.64 2.27
CA GLY A 13 3.21 9.28 3.59
C GLY A 13 2.01 10.18 3.85
N ARG A 14 1.61 10.98 2.87
CA ARG A 14 0.42 11.83 2.96
C ARG A 14 -0.85 10.98 3.10
N THR A 15 -0.98 9.92 2.31
CA THR A 15 -2.12 8.99 2.38
C THR A 15 -2.28 8.41 3.78
N TYR A 16 -1.18 7.98 4.39
CA TYR A 16 -1.19 7.45 5.76
C TYR A 16 -1.61 8.52 6.76
N ALA A 17 -1.01 9.71 6.66
CA ALA A 17 -1.35 10.83 7.54
C ALA A 17 -2.84 11.17 7.48
N GLU A 18 -3.38 11.33 6.28
CA GLU A 18 -4.80 11.62 6.06
C GLU A 18 -5.71 10.50 6.58
N SER A 19 -5.35 9.24 6.33
CA SER A 19 -6.11 8.08 6.79
C SER A 19 -6.19 8.01 8.31
N PHE A 20 -5.07 8.24 8.99
CA PHE A 20 -5.02 8.21 10.45
C PHE A 20 -5.90 9.30 11.09
N ILE A 21 -5.89 10.49 10.52
CA ILE A 21 -6.71 11.60 10.99
C ILE A 21 -8.19 11.36 10.69
N SER A 22 -8.52 10.96 9.46
CA SER A 22 -9.91 10.72 9.03
C SER A 22 -10.58 9.61 9.84
N ASN A 23 -9.84 8.60 10.24
CA ASN A 23 -10.33 7.47 11.04
C ASN A 23 -10.22 7.70 12.55
N HIS A 24 -9.81 8.90 12.96
CA HIS A 24 -9.65 9.29 14.37
C HIS A 24 -8.69 8.37 15.15
N SER A 25 -7.70 7.79 14.44
CA SER A 25 -6.71 6.91 15.04
C SER A 25 -5.64 7.67 15.82
N VAL A 26 -5.39 8.91 15.44
CA VAL A 26 -4.45 9.82 16.08
C VAL A 26 -4.97 11.25 16.00
N ALA A 27 -4.72 12.04 17.04
CA ALA A 27 -5.05 13.47 17.04
C ALA A 27 -4.02 14.25 16.19
N ARG A 28 -4.43 15.34 15.57
CA ARG A 28 -3.54 16.18 14.75
C ARG A 28 -2.31 16.64 15.51
N ARG A 29 -2.44 16.98 16.79
CA ARG A 29 -1.32 17.39 17.65
C ARG A 29 -0.32 16.28 17.94
N ASP A 30 -0.70 15.02 17.75
CA ASP A 30 0.13 13.84 18.01
C ASP A 30 0.70 13.22 16.72
N LEU A 31 0.40 13.81 15.56
CA LEU A 31 0.90 13.37 14.26
C LEU A 31 1.88 14.39 13.71
N PHE A 32 3.13 13.96 13.54
CA PHE A 32 4.24 14.75 13.03
C PHE A 32 4.60 14.28 11.63
N ILE A 33 4.92 15.24 10.76
CA ILE A 33 5.39 14.96 9.40
C ILE A 33 6.77 15.59 9.25
N LEU A 34 7.74 14.79 8.83
CA LEU A 34 9.06 15.25 8.47
C LEU A 34 9.19 15.24 6.94
N GLU A 35 9.21 16.43 6.34
CA GLU A 35 9.35 16.63 4.91
C GLU A 35 10.45 17.64 4.63
N LYS A 36 11.53 17.19 3.98
CA LYS A 36 12.70 18.03 3.71
C LYS A 36 12.45 19.15 2.70
N ALA A 37 11.45 19.01 1.82
CA ALA A 37 11.08 20.02 0.85
C ALA A 37 10.25 21.10 1.53
N GLU A 38 10.87 22.22 1.86
CA GLU A 38 10.22 23.34 2.59
C GLU A 38 9.03 23.91 1.83
N ASP A 39 9.02 23.86 0.51
CA ASP A 39 7.91 24.30 -0.33
C ASP A 39 6.65 23.46 -0.13
N LYS A 40 6.75 22.24 0.37
CA LYS A 40 5.61 21.37 0.69
C LYS A 40 4.99 21.66 2.05
N ARG A 41 5.70 22.33 2.95
CA ARG A 41 5.21 22.63 4.29
C ARG A 41 3.89 23.41 4.28
N PRO A 42 3.75 24.52 3.52
CA PRO A 42 2.48 25.25 3.45
C PRO A 42 1.32 24.37 2.97
N TYR A 43 1.59 23.44 2.08
CA TYR A 43 0.57 22.51 1.60
C TYR A 43 0.06 21.60 2.72
N PHE A 44 0.95 20.99 3.51
CA PHE A 44 0.55 20.17 4.66
C PHE A 44 -0.21 20.99 5.70
N LEU A 45 0.24 22.20 5.99
CA LEU A 45 -0.47 23.08 6.91
C LEU A 45 -1.87 23.43 6.39
N SER A 46 -2.03 23.61 5.07
CA SER A 46 -3.34 23.87 4.45
C SER A 46 -4.30 22.69 4.58
N LEU A 47 -3.79 21.47 4.69
CA LEU A 47 -4.58 20.26 4.93
C LEU A 47 -4.95 20.08 6.42
N GLY A 48 -4.50 20.98 7.28
CA GLY A 48 -4.81 20.97 8.71
C GLY A 48 -3.81 20.20 9.57
N PHE A 49 -2.68 19.77 9.03
CA PHE A 49 -1.60 19.19 9.83
C PHE A 49 -0.90 20.30 10.62
N GLU A 50 -0.67 20.06 11.91
CA GLU A 50 -0.16 21.08 12.82
C GLU A 50 1.37 20.98 13.02
N CYS A 51 1.91 19.76 12.99
CA CYS A 51 3.30 19.45 13.32
C CYS A 51 4.07 19.02 12.08
N VAL A 52 4.53 20.00 11.29
CA VAL A 52 5.27 19.75 10.05
C VAL A 52 6.69 20.30 10.20
N GLU A 53 7.67 19.40 10.16
CA GLU A 53 9.08 19.70 10.32
C GLU A 53 9.85 19.48 9.02
N SER A 54 10.86 20.29 8.76
CA SER A 54 11.70 20.18 7.56
C SER A 54 13.04 19.48 7.82
N SER A 55 13.43 19.35 9.07
CA SER A 55 14.71 18.76 9.48
C SER A 55 14.55 17.86 10.70
N PRO A 56 15.35 16.78 10.81
CA PRO A 56 15.40 15.98 12.03
C PRO A 56 15.77 16.84 13.23
N GLY A 57 15.23 16.49 14.39
CA GLY A 57 15.48 17.21 15.63
C GLY A 57 15.07 16.42 16.87
N PRO A 58 15.21 17.02 18.06
CA PRO A 58 14.92 16.35 19.34
C PRO A 58 13.48 15.85 19.49
N PHE A 59 12.51 16.40 18.75
CA PHE A 59 11.12 15.95 18.78
C PHE A 59 10.98 14.45 18.44
N ILE A 60 11.93 13.90 17.67
CA ILE A 60 11.90 12.49 17.25
C ILE A 60 11.96 11.56 18.47
N SER A 61 12.70 11.95 19.51
CA SER A 61 12.84 11.14 20.71
C SER A 61 11.54 10.96 21.51
N ASP A 62 10.55 11.82 21.27
CA ASP A 62 9.25 11.78 21.96
C ASP A 62 8.22 10.92 21.21
N MET A 63 8.57 10.40 20.03
CA MET A 63 7.64 9.60 19.21
C MET A 63 7.54 8.17 19.73
N ASN A 64 6.33 7.62 19.72
CA ASN A 64 6.09 6.20 19.99
C ASN A 64 6.32 5.35 18.75
N LEU A 65 5.95 5.88 17.59
CA LEU A 65 6.05 5.21 16.30
C LEU A 65 6.68 6.16 15.28
N VAL A 66 7.70 5.68 14.58
CA VAL A 66 8.33 6.38 13.45
C VAL A 66 8.06 5.57 12.18
N ILE A 67 7.39 6.20 11.22
CA ILE A 67 7.02 5.58 9.94
C ILE A 67 7.94 6.12 8.85
N PHE A 68 8.69 5.24 8.18
CA PHE A 68 9.52 5.61 7.03
C PHE A 68 8.75 5.39 5.74
N ALA A 69 8.43 6.51 5.07
CA ALA A 69 7.67 6.55 3.81
C ALA A 69 8.45 7.29 2.71
N VAL A 70 9.77 7.18 2.73
CA VAL A 70 10.67 7.76 1.74
C VAL A 70 11.02 6.74 0.66
N LYS A 71 11.60 7.21 -0.46
CA LYS A 71 12.10 6.31 -1.50
C LYS A 71 13.35 5.59 -1.00
N PRO A 72 13.52 4.28 -1.32
CA PRO A 72 14.65 3.48 -0.82
C PRO A 72 16.03 4.08 -1.10
N GLN A 73 16.21 4.79 -2.22
CA GLN A 73 17.49 5.39 -2.61
C GLN A 73 17.92 6.55 -1.72
N ASP A 74 17.00 7.15 -0.97
CA ASP A 74 17.27 8.33 -0.13
C ASP A 74 17.55 7.96 1.34
N THR A 75 17.65 6.67 1.68
CA THR A 75 17.58 6.20 3.06
C THR A 75 18.87 6.34 3.85
N GLN A 76 20.03 6.09 3.24
CA GLN A 76 21.29 6.00 3.98
C GLN A 76 21.65 7.32 4.67
N ASP A 77 21.60 8.42 3.95
CA ASP A 77 21.85 9.75 4.49
C ASP A 77 20.81 10.15 5.54
N LEU A 78 19.54 9.82 5.26
CA LEU A 78 18.42 10.08 6.17
C LEU A 78 18.59 9.36 7.49
N PHE A 79 18.96 8.07 7.47
CA PHE A 79 19.16 7.29 8.70
C PHE A 79 20.29 7.86 9.56
N GLN A 80 21.38 8.34 8.95
CA GLN A 80 22.48 8.98 9.67
C GLN A 80 22.01 10.26 10.38
N LYS A 81 21.10 11.01 9.78
CA LYS A 81 20.58 12.27 10.34
C LYS A 81 19.52 12.05 11.42
N ILE A 82 18.73 11.00 11.31
CA ILE A 82 17.63 10.68 12.22
C ILE A 82 18.10 9.87 13.43
N SER A 83 19.00 8.93 13.22
CA SER A 83 19.46 7.98 14.24
C SER A 83 19.90 8.63 15.56
N PRO A 84 20.61 9.77 15.57
CA PRO A 84 21.01 10.41 16.83
C PRO A 84 19.85 10.86 17.72
N TYR A 85 18.67 11.05 17.16
CA TYR A 85 17.49 11.49 17.90
C TYR A 85 16.55 10.35 18.27
N MET A 86 16.84 9.12 17.84
CA MET A 86 16.02 7.96 18.12
C MET A 86 16.48 7.21 19.37
N LYS A 87 15.55 6.48 19.98
CA LYS A 87 15.76 5.65 21.16
C LYS A 87 15.50 4.18 20.85
N ALA A 88 16.14 3.30 21.64
CA ALA A 88 16.06 1.85 21.46
C ALA A 88 14.65 1.26 21.69
N ASP A 89 13.78 1.96 22.42
CA ASP A 89 12.42 1.50 22.73
C ASP A 89 11.35 1.95 21.73
N GLN A 90 11.74 2.75 20.74
CA GLN A 90 10.80 3.24 19.74
C GLN A 90 10.45 2.18 18.71
N LEU A 91 9.17 2.19 18.31
CA LEU A 91 8.65 1.31 17.28
C LEU A 91 8.84 1.96 15.91
N VAL A 92 9.28 1.19 14.93
CA VAL A 92 9.47 1.64 13.54
C VAL A 92 8.56 0.86 12.63
N LEU A 93 7.85 1.56 11.76
CA LEU A 93 7.12 1.00 10.62
C LEU A 93 7.77 1.49 9.34
N SER A 94 8.27 0.58 8.52
CA SER A 94 8.77 0.91 7.19
C SER A 94 7.75 0.48 6.13
N ILE A 95 7.40 1.40 5.23
CA ILE A 95 6.60 1.11 4.04
C ILE A 95 7.43 1.24 2.75
N MET A 96 8.74 1.15 2.90
CA MET A 96 9.68 1.22 1.78
C MET A 96 9.82 -0.13 1.07
N ALA A 97 9.71 -0.14 -0.25
CA ALA A 97 9.89 -1.36 -1.03
C ALA A 97 11.36 -1.82 -1.00
N GLY A 98 11.58 -3.13 -0.84
CA GLY A 98 12.90 -3.74 -0.96
C GLY A 98 13.87 -3.48 0.19
N VAL A 99 13.47 -2.79 1.25
CA VAL A 99 14.34 -2.54 2.42
C VAL A 99 14.00 -3.54 3.51
N ARG A 100 14.94 -4.43 3.81
CA ARG A 100 14.76 -5.50 4.78
C ARG A 100 14.82 -5.00 6.22
N ILE A 101 14.19 -5.74 7.13
CA ILE A 101 14.22 -5.46 8.58
C ILE A 101 15.66 -5.35 9.09
N GLU A 102 16.52 -6.28 8.70
CA GLU A 102 17.93 -6.29 9.12
C GLU A 102 18.66 -5.01 8.72
N THR A 103 18.42 -4.50 7.52
CA THR A 103 19.00 -3.23 7.04
C THR A 103 18.60 -2.07 7.95
N LEU A 104 17.34 -2.01 8.36
CA LEU A 104 16.84 -0.98 9.27
C LEU A 104 17.44 -1.12 10.67
N GLN A 105 17.54 -2.33 11.18
CA GLN A 105 18.14 -2.61 12.49
C GLN A 105 19.62 -2.20 12.55
N ASN A 106 20.35 -2.40 11.46
CA ASN A 106 21.76 -2.00 11.36
C ASN A 106 21.94 -0.48 11.28
N ALA A 107 20.93 0.24 10.81
CA ALA A 107 21.00 1.69 10.61
C ALA A 107 20.40 2.51 11.76
N LEU A 108 19.51 1.92 12.55
CA LEU A 108 18.73 2.59 13.58
C LEU A 108 19.03 2.02 14.97
N PRO A 109 18.84 2.79 16.06
CA PRO A 109 19.13 2.32 17.41
C PRO A 109 18.09 1.35 18.00
N THR A 110 16.99 1.10 17.31
CA THR A 110 15.93 0.17 17.75
C THR A 110 15.93 -1.11 16.92
N THR A 111 15.56 -2.24 17.55
CA THR A 111 15.30 -3.52 16.87
C THR A 111 13.82 -3.71 16.56
N LYS A 112 12.95 -2.87 17.12
CA LYS A 112 11.48 -3.00 17.00
C LYS A 112 11.01 -2.50 15.63
N ILE A 113 11.21 -3.31 14.62
CA ILE A 113 10.90 -2.98 13.24
C ILE A 113 9.70 -3.78 12.74
N ILE A 114 8.73 -3.09 12.19
CA ILE A 114 7.63 -3.65 11.39
C ILE A 114 7.86 -3.20 9.95
N ARG A 115 7.87 -4.15 9.02
CA ARG A 115 7.98 -3.88 7.60
C ARG A 115 6.65 -4.17 6.92
N ALA A 116 6.16 -3.21 6.15
CA ALA A 116 4.89 -3.33 5.43
C ALA A 116 5.08 -2.97 3.97
N MET A 117 4.28 -3.59 3.10
CA MET A 117 4.21 -3.27 1.68
C MET A 117 2.76 -2.92 1.34
N PRO A 118 2.45 -1.62 1.24
CA PRO A 118 1.13 -1.15 0.85
C PRO A 118 0.97 -1.10 -0.67
N ASN A 119 -0.17 -0.62 -1.13
CA ASN A 119 -0.40 -0.30 -2.53
C ASN A 119 -1.24 0.98 -2.70
N LEU A 120 -1.28 1.48 -3.91
CA LEU A 120 -1.85 2.79 -4.23
C LEU A 120 -3.34 2.96 -3.87
N PRO A 121 -4.23 1.95 -3.98
CA PRO A 121 -5.63 2.09 -3.58
C PRO A 121 -5.84 2.45 -2.10
N ALA A 122 -4.81 2.47 -1.27
CA ALA A 122 -4.86 3.05 0.07
C ALA A 122 -5.39 4.50 0.06
N GLN A 123 -5.18 5.24 -1.02
CA GLN A 123 -5.67 6.62 -1.20
C GLN A 123 -7.19 6.72 -1.07
N VAL A 124 -7.91 5.65 -1.36
CA VAL A 124 -9.38 5.58 -1.24
C VAL A 124 -9.83 4.58 -0.17
N GLY A 125 -8.96 4.21 0.74
CA GLY A 125 -9.27 3.28 1.81
C GLY A 125 -9.47 1.83 1.38
N MET A 126 -9.02 1.48 0.20
CA MET A 126 -9.17 0.14 -0.40
C MET A 126 -7.82 -0.49 -0.74
N GLY A 127 -6.79 -0.15 0.01
CA GLY A 127 -5.46 -0.71 -0.16
C GLY A 127 -5.35 -2.15 0.31
N MET A 128 -4.26 -2.78 -0.08
CA MET A 128 -3.82 -4.07 0.43
C MET A 128 -2.41 -3.90 0.96
N THR A 129 -2.20 -4.28 2.21
CA THR A 129 -0.89 -4.21 2.86
C THR A 129 -0.49 -5.57 3.39
N GLY A 130 0.64 -6.11 2.93
CA GLY A 130 1.29 -7.23 3.59
C GLY A 130 2.31 -6.71 4.59
N PHE A 131 2.45 -7.32 5.77
CA PHE A 131 3.41 -6.85 6.76
C PHE A 131 3.98 -8.01 7.58
N THR A 132 5.15 -7.75 8.15
CA THR A 132 5.86 -8.65 9.05
C THR A 132 6.60 -7.83 10.10
N ALA A 133 7.02 -8.47 11.18
CA ALA A 133 7.66 -7.78 12.31
C ALA A 133 8.83 -8.59 12.85
N ASP A 134 9.82 -7.88 13.38
CA ASP A 134 10.87 -8.51 14.19
C ASP A 134 10.29 -9.11 15.47
N ALA A 135 10.94 -10.16 15.99
CA ALA A 135 10.50 -10.85 17.21
C ALA A 135 10.49 -9.94 18.45
N SER A 136 11.24 -8.85 18.45
CA SER A 136 11.27 -7.87 19.54
C SER A 136 10.00 -7.01 19.63
N VAL A 137 9.16 -7.00 18.59
CA VAL A 137 7.89 -6.28 18.57
C VAL A 137 6.86 -7.08 19.39
N SER A 138 6.24 -6.45 20.38
CA SER A 138 5.22 -7.11 21.20
C SER A 138 3.91 -7.27 20.43
N ARG A 139 3.04 -8.18 20.89
CA ARG A 139 1.70 -8.37 20.32
C ARG A 139 0.87 -7.09 20.39
N SER A 140 0.97 -6.37 21.48
CA SER A 140 0.28 -5.09 21.69
C SER A 140 0.74 -4.03 20.69
N GLU A 141 2.05 -3.93 20.48
CA GLU A 141 2.63 -3.00 19.49
C GLU A 141 2.20 -3.39 18.07
N LEU A 142 2.27 -4.67 17.74
CA LEU A 142 1.87 -5.17 16.43
C LEU A 142 0.38 -4.90 16.15
N PHE A 143 -0.48 -5.15 17.16
CA PHE A 143 -1.92 -4.88 17.05
C PHE A 143 -2.20 -3.39 16.82
N SER A 144 -1.52 -2.51 17.53
CA SER A 144 -1.67 -1.06 17.36
C SER A 144 -1.30 -0.62 15.94
N VAL A 145 -0.22 -1.15 15.38
CA VAL A 145 0.19 -0.83 14.00
C VAL A 145 -0.78 -1.44 12.99
N GLN A 146 -1.24 -2.66 13.22
CA GLN A 146 -2.24 -3.27 12.32
C GLN A 146 -3.52 -2.44 12.26
N ASN A 147 -3.98 -1.89 13.38
CA ASN A 147 -5.13 -0.99 13.40
C ASN A 147 -4.90 0.25 12.54
N LEU A 148 -3.68 0.80 12.56
CA LEU A 148 -3.32 1.93 11.69
C LEU A 148 -3.31 1.51 10.22
N LEU A 149 -2.72 0.37 9.88
CA LEU A 149 -2.72 -0.16 8.51
C LEU A 149 -4.14 -0.39 8.00
N ASN A 150 -5.03 -0.88 8.85
CA ASN A 150 -6.42 -1.16 8.48
C ASN A 150 -7.25 0.12 8.19
N THR A 151 -6.75 1.30 8.54
CA THR A 151 -7.38 2.56 8.10
C THR A 151 -7.21 2.80 6.60
N THR A 152 -6.24 2.15 5.98
CA THR A 152 -5.93 2.30 4.54
C THR A 152 -6.53 1.19 3.67
N GLY A 153 -7.14 0.18 4.28
CA GLY A 153 -7.72 -0.96 3.57
C GLY A 153 -7.59 -2.25 4.37
N LYS A 154 -7.22 -3.34 3.73
CA LYS A 154 -6.98 -4.63 4.37
C LYS A 154 -5.50 -4.86 4.60
N SER A 155 -5.17 -5.65 5.62
CA SER A 155 -3.79 -6.04 5.90
C SER A 155 -3.70 -7.54 6.20
N LEU A 156 -2.54 -8.13 5.85
CA LEU A 156 -2.21 -9.52 6.15
C LEU A 156 -0.82 -9.59 6.77
N TYR A 157 -0.72 -10.29 7.90
CA TYR A 157 0.55 -10.56 8.57
C TYR A 157 1.18 -11.85 8.04
N PHE A 158 2.49 -11.81 7.85
CA PHE A 158 3.30 -12.96 7.45
C PHE A 158 4.46 -13.13 8.43
N ASP A 159 4.73 -14.35 8.86
CA ASP A 159 5.89 -14.64 9.69
C ASP A 159 7.21 -14.55 8.91
N ASP A 160 7.18 -14.92 7.65
CA ASP A 160 8.35 -14.96 6.78
C ASP A 160 8.48 -13.66 5.99
N GLU A 161 9.52 -12.87 6.30
CA GLU A 161 9.80 -11.61 5.61
C GLU A 161 10.00 -11.80 4.10
N SER A 162 10.50 -12.95 3.66
CA SER A 162 10.73 -13.19 2.23
C SER A 162 9.44 -13.12 1.39
N LEU A 163 8.27 -13.35 2.02
CA LEU A 163 6.98 -13.22 1.33
C LEU A 163 6.63 -11.77 0.97
N LEU A 164 7.29 -10.80 1.56
CA LEU A 164 7.04 -9.37 1.25
C LEU A 164 7.45 -9.03 -0.20
N ASP A 165 8.40 -9.73 -0.78
CA ASP A 165 8.72 -9.58 -2.19
C ASP A 165 7.57 -10.08 -3.08
N GLY A 166 6.93 -11.18 -2.67
CA GLY A 166 5.70 -11.66 -3.31
C GLY A 166 4.54 -10.68 -3.17
N VAL A 167 4.38 -10.05 -2.01
CA VAL A 167 3.38 -9.00 -1.80
C VAL A 167 3.64 -7.83 -2.74
N THR A 168 4.89 -7.42 -2.91
CA THR A 168 5.27 -6.37 -3.85
C THR A 168 4.83 -6.73 -5.28
N ALA A 169 5.10 -7.95 -5.71
CA ALA A 169 4.78 -8.42 -7.06
C ALA A 169 3.26 -8.53 -7.29
N ILE A 170 2.51 -9.04 -6.31
CA ILE A 170 1.07 -9.32 -6.47
C ILE A 170 0.22 -8.07 -6.20
N SER A 171 0.37 -7.44 -5.03
CA SER A 171 -0.50 -6.32 -4.64
C SER A 171 0.17 -4.96 -4.75
N GLY A 172 1.47 -4.86 -4.55
CA GLY A 172 2.21 -3.59 -4.72
C GLY A 172 2.14 -3.09 -6.15
N SER A 173 2.52 -3.92 -7.10
CA SER A 173 2.45 -3.63 -8.54
C SER A 173 1.09 -3.95 -9.16
N GLY A 174 0.26 -4.72 -8.47
CA GLY A 174 -1.00 -5.26 -8.97
C GLY A 174 -1.96 -4.25 -9.59
N PRO A 175 -2.14 -3.03 -9.04
CA PRO A 175 -3.00 -2.03 -9.66
C PRO A 175 -2.63 -1.73 -11.12
N ALA A 176 -1.34 -1.70 -11.45
CA ALA A 176 -0.88 -1.51 -12.83
C ALA A 176 -1.34 -2.65 -13.74
N TYR A 177 -1.35 -3.89 -13.24
CA TYR A 177 -1.82 -5.05 -14.01
C TYR A 177 -3.32 -4.96 -14.28
N VAL A 178 -4.08 -4.54 -13.28
CA VAL A 178 -5.52 -4.31 -13.43
C VAL A 178 -5.77 -3.26 -14.52
N TYR A 179 -5.07 -2.14 -14.48
CA TYR A 179 -5.22 -1.09 -15.49
C TYR A 179 -4.78 -1.57 -16.87
N TYR A 180 -3.77 -2.40 -16.96
CA TYR A 180 -3.31 -3.00 -18.24
C TYR A 180 -4.42 -3.85 -18.85
N PHE A 181 -5.06 -4.73 -18.08
CA PHE A 181 -6.19 -5.53 -18.54
C PHE A 181 -7.37 -4.66 -18.95
N MET A 182 -7.71 -3.68 -18.12
CA MET A 182 -8.79 -2.74 -18.42
C MET A 182 -8.53 -1.98 -19.71
N GLN A 183 -7.31 -1.50 -19.91
CA GLN A 183 -6.96 -0.76 -21.12
C GLN A 183 -7.12 -1.62 -22.38
N SER A 184 -6.70 -2.88 -22.33
CA SER A 184 -6.86 -3.80 -23.47
C SER A 184 -8.35 -4.01 -23.82
N MET A 185 -9.20 -4.12 -22.81
CA MET A 185 -10.65 -4.26 -23.01
C MET A 185 -11.28 -2.95 -23.51
N ILE A 186 -10.82 -1.78 -23.02
CA ILE A 186 -11.27 -0.47 -23.48
C ILE A 186 -10.92 -0.28 -24.96
N ASP A 187 -9.70 -0.65 -25.35
CA ASP A 187 -9.25 -0.57 -26.75
C ASP A 187 -10.11 -1.46 -27.65
N SER A 188 -10.44 -2.66 -27.19
CA SER A 188 -11.33 -3.56 -27.91
C SER A 188 -12.73 -2.98 -28.07
N ALA A 189 -13.28 -2.40 -27.01
CA ALA A 189 -14.59 -1.73 -27.06
C ALA A 189 -14.58 -0.57 -28.06
N SER A 190 -13.51 0.22 -28.08
CA SER A 190 -13.35 1.32 -29.04
C SER A 190 -13.34 0.81 -30.48
N GLN A 191 -12.69 -0.31 -30.74
CA GLN A 191 -12.68 -0.95 -32.07
C GLN A 191 -14.07 -1.46 -32.48
N MET A 192 -14.91 -1.81 -31.50
CA MET A 192 -16.31 -2.22 -31.74
C MET A 192 -17.24 -1.04 -32.05
N GLY A 193 -16.79 0.20 -31.89
CA GLY A 193 -17.55 1.40 -32.19
C GLY A 193 -18.13 2.13 -30.98
N PHE A 194 -17.80 1.72 -29.75
CA PHE A 194 -18.19 2.45 -28.56
C PHE A 194 -17.38 3.75 -28.44
N SER A 195 -18.02 4.82 -27.95
CA SER A 195 -17.31 6.06 -27.62
C SER A 195 -16.32 5.82 -26.47
N PRO A 196 -15.31 6.71 -26.30
CA PRO A 196 -14.36 6.59 -25.18
C PRO A 196 -15.04 6.48 -23.81
N THR A 197 -16.04 7.32 -23.54
CA THR A 197 -16.78 7.29 -22.26
C THR A 197 -17.58 6.00 -22.11
N GLU A 198 -18.22 5.52 -23.16
CA GLU A 198 -18.95 4.26 -23.12
C GLU A 198 -18.03 3.08 -22.88
N ALA A 199 -16.89 3.03 -23.57
CA ALA A 199 -15.89 1.97 -23.41
C ALA A 199 -15.35 1.91 -21.97
N GLU A 200 -14.97 3.04 -21.41
CA GLU A 200 -14.48 3.15 -20.03
C GLU A 200 -15.55 2.72 -19.03
N THR A 201 -16.78 3.18 -19.19
CA THR A 201 -17.89 2.85 -18.28
C THR A 201 -18.21 1.35 -18.30
N LEU A 202 -18.26 0.75 -19.49
CA LEU A 202 -18.51 -0.69 -19.64
C LEU A 202 -17.45 -1.53 -18.92
N VAL A 203 -16.17 -1.19 -19.11
CA VAL A 203 -15.08 -1.96 -18.58
C VAL A 203 -14.95 -1.74 -17.06
N GLU A 204 -14.98 -0.49 -16.61
CA GLU A 204 -14.85 -0.16 -15.19
C GLU A 204 -15.94 -0.83 -14.35
N GLN A 205 -17.22 -0.70 -14.76
CA GLN A 205 -18.32 -1.29 -14.02
C GLN A 205 -18.28 -2.82 -14.05
N THR A 206 -17.78 -3.42 -15.13
CA THR A 206 -17.63 -4.89 -15.24
C THR A 206 -16.60 -5.40 -14.22
N PHE A 207 -15.44 -4.75 -14.11
CA PHE A 207 -14.44 -5.13 -13.10
C PHE A 207 -14.97 -4.96 -11.69
N LEU A 208 -15.57 -3.79 -11.41
CA LEU A 208 -16.09 -3.49 -10.07
C LEU A 208 -17.17 -4.49 -9.66
N GLY A 209 -18.13 -4.76 -10.54
CA GLY A 209 -19.21 -5.71 -10.27
C GLY A 209 -18.73 -7.14 -10.08
N ALA A 210 -17.79 -7.59 -10.91
CA ALA A 210 -17.21 -8.92 -10.79
C ALA A 210 -16.49 -9.11 -9.44
N ILE A 211 -15.73 -8.11 -9.00
CA ILE A 211 -15.04 -8.17 -7.70
C ILE A 211 -16.03 -8.17 -6.54
N HIS A 212 -17.04 -7.32 -6.57
CA HIS A 212 -18.08 -7.30 -5.54
C HIS A 212 -18.83 -8.64 -5.44
N LEU A 213 -19.14 -9.23 -6.58
CA LEU A 213 -19.81 -10.53 -6.63
C LEU A 213 -18.92 -11.63 -6.04
N LEU A 214 -17.63 -11.63 -6.37
CA LEU A 214 -16.64 -12.56 -5.81
C LEU A 214 -16.55 -12.42 -4.29
N SER A 215 -16.48 -11.18 -3.79
CA SER A 215 -16.31 -10.87 -2.36
C SER A 215 -17.52 -11.26 -1.51
N ASN A 216 -18.72 -11.27 -2.09
CA ASN A 216 -19.98 -11.53 -1.38
C ASN A 216 -20.47 -12.97 -1.51
N ASN A 217 -19.69 -13.86 -2.11
CA ASN A 217 -20.04 -15.26 -2.33
C ASN A 217 -18.82 -16.15 -2.05
N ASN A 218 -19.06 -17.45 -1.91
CA ASN A 218 -18.02 -18.43 -1.57
C ASN A 218 -17.49 -19.20 -2.78
N PHE A 219 -17.72 -18.70 -3.99
CA PHE A 219 -17.19 -19.33 -5.19
C PHE A 219 -15.80 -18.80 -5.54
N THR A 220 -14.95 -19.68 -6.06
CA THR A 220 -13.61 -19.31 -6.54
C THR A 220 -13.71 -18.59 -7.89
N CYS A 221 -12.61 -17.95 -8.31
CA CYS A 221 -12.53 -17.36 -9.65
C CYS A 221 -12.81 -18.40 -10.75
N ARG A 222 -12.27 -19.61 -10.60
CA ARG A 222 -12.49 -20.70 -11.57
C ARG A 222 -13.97 -21.08 -11.66
N GLU A 223 -14.64 -21.18 -10.53
CA GLU A 223 -16.08 -21.48 -10.49
C GLU A 223 -16.89 -20.36 -11.12
N TRP A 224 -16.53 -19.08 -10.86
CA TRP A 224 -17.21 -17.94 -11.47
C TRP A 224 -17.01 -17.88 -12.98
N ILE A 225 -15.80 -18.20 -13.48
CA ILE A 225 -15.56 -18.30 -14.93
C ILE A 225 -16.54 -19.31 -15.55
N GLY A 226 -16.68 -20.48 -14.93
CA GLY A 226 -17.62 -21.50 -15.38
C GLY A 226 -19.08 -21.04 -15.35
N LYS A 227 -19.46 -20.29 -14.31
CA LYS A 227 -20.84 -19.78 -14.18
C LYS A 227 -21.21 -18.72 -15.20
N VAL A 228 -20.23 -17.87 -15.58
CA VAL A 228 -20.43 -16.82 -16.60
C VAL A 228 -20.39 -17.42 -18.01
N SER A 229 -19.63 -18.51 -18.21
CA SER A 229 -19.42 -19.12 -19.51
C SER A 229 -20.54 -20.08 -19.85
N SER A 230 -21.36 -19.74 -20.83
CA SER A 230 -22.33 -20.68 -21.41
C SER A 230 -21.64 -21.48 -22.51
N ARG A 231 -22.03 -22.79 -22.61
CA ARG A 231 -21.48 -23.69 -23.62
C ARG A 231 -21.80 -23.19 -25.03
N GLY A 232 -20.77 -23.07 -25.88
CA GLY A 232 -20.89 -22.56 -27.23
C GLY A 232 -21.09 -21.04 -27.32
N GLY A 233 -21.00 -20.31 -26.20
CA GLY A 233 -21.21 -18.86 -26.17
C GLY A 233 -19.96 -18.04 -26.38
N THR A 234 -20.12 -16.71 -26.33
CA THR A 234 -19.04 -15.74 -26.57
C THR A 234 -17.96 -15.79 -25.49
N THR A 235 -18.32 -16.01 -24.23
CA THR A 235 -17.38 -16.11 -23.12
C THR A 235 -16.46 -17.31 -23.27
N GLU A 236 -17.02 -18.49 -23.60
CA GLU A 236 -16.22 -19.69 -23.84
C GLU A 236 -15.22 -19.48 -24.99
N ALA A 237 -15.66 -18.85 -26.08
CA ALA A 237 -14.77 -18.53 -27.21
C ALA A 237 -13.64 -17.59 -26.82
N ALA A 238 -13.90 -16.57 -26.01
CA ALA A 238 -12.89 -15.64 -25.52
C ALA A 238 -11.87 -16.35 -24.61
N ILE A 239 -12.34 -17.16 -23.66
CA ILE A 239 -11.46 -17.93 -22.76
C ILE A 239 -10.57 -18.88 -23.56
N GLN A 240 -11.12 -19.58 -24.56
CA GLN A 240 -10.32 -20.46 -25.44
C GLN A 240 -9.24 -19.68 -26.18
N SER A 241 -9.54 -18.47 -26.65
CA SER A 241 -8.56 -17.59 -27.28
C SER A 241 -7.43 -17.21 -26.31
N PHE A 242 -7.77 -16.87 -25.07
CA PHE A 242 -6.78 -16.55 -24.05
C PHE A 242 -5.88 -17.75 -23.72
N GLU A 243 -6.47 -18.93 -23.59
CA GLU A 243 -5.72 -20.17 -23.32
C GLU A 243 -4.79 -20.53 -24.48
N SER A 244 -5.27 -20.44 -25.72
CA SER A 244 -4.46 -20.68 -26.92
C SER A 244 -3.32 -19.69 -27.08
N GLY A 245 -3.52 -18.44 -26.64
CA GLY A 245 -2.52 -17.38 -26.64
C GLY A 245 -1.61 -17.39 -25.41
N HIS A 246 -1.74 -18.36 -24.51
CA HIS A 246 -0.93 -18.49 -23.30
C HIS A 246 -0.99 -17.27 -22.36
N VAL A 247 -2.13 -16.58 -22.31
CA VAL A 247 -2.31 -15.38 -21.48
C VAL A 247 -2.06 -15.70 -20.02
N GLY A 248 -2.64 -16.79 -19.49
CA GLY A 248 -2.44 -17.22 -18.11
C GLY A 248 -0.97 -17.49 -17.78
N ASP A 249 -0.25 -18.14 -18.69
CA ASP A 249 1.19 -18.42 -18.52
C ASP A 249 2.01 -17.12 -18.44
N HIS A 250 1.72 -16.15 -19.29
CA HIS A 250 2.38 -14.85 -19.28
C HIS A 250 2.08 -14.07 -17.99
N ILE A 251 0.85 -14.13 -17.48
CA ILE A 251 0.50 -13.50 -16.19
C ILE A 251 1.31 -14.12 -15.05
N ARG A 252 1.41 -15.46 -15.02
CA ARG A 252 2.17 -16.15 -13.96
C ARG A 252 3.68 -15.89 -14.04
N ALA A 253 4.21 -15.70 -15.24
CA ALA A 253 5.64 -15.47 -15.46
C ALA A 253 6.07 -14.02 -15.19
N GLY A 254 5.17 -13.06 -15.34
CA GLY A 254 5.43 -11.64 -15.11
C GLY A 254 5.46 -11.28 -13.63
#